data_8fdbb838866d394fba8ede2bfdb7211b
#
_entry.id   8fdbb838866d394fba8ede2bfdb7211b
#
_cell.length_a   1.000
_cell.length_b   1.000
_cell.length_c   1.000
_cell.angle_alpha   90.00
_cell.angle_beta   90.00
_cell.angle_gamma   90.00
#
_symmetry.space_group_name_H-M   'P 1'
#
loop_
_entity.id
_entity.type
_entity.pdbx_description
1 polymer ?
#
loop_
_entity_poly.entity_id
_entity_poly.type
_entity_poly.pdbx_seq_one_letter_code
_entity_poly.pdbx_strand_id
1 'polypeptide(L)'
;MLGRRPADWDLASDAQPERVVELFPGSLYENRFGTVAVRHGGEVFEVTTFRSDHDYADFRRPHHVEFGDSIELDLARRDLTVNAMAWGARPGEPPGFVDPYDGIADATRRRLRAVGDPDARFEEDALRMVRAVRLASALSFEIEPATLAAIGAHAELLHHLSGERIAAELDKLLEVERPSVGLRLLEATGLLAGISADLAGQRGVPQNKIEGEDLWDHTMRTVDAAPRSRPIVRLAALLHDIGKPSTFADGRFVGHETIGAGLAGRFLDRLHSPRAVRERVVALVRQHMFGYEPSWSDAAVRRFIGKMGAIGEGALEELLALREADNVGSGLPAGAGRIEELRARVAAERAADLVLDRGGLVVDGNALMAELGLEPGPRLGRILEGLVDLVIADPDLNERPTLLLLAQGMLTEDR
;
A
#
# COMPACT_ATOMS: atom_id res chain seq x y z
N MET A 1 -18.69 5.78 22.46
CA MET A 1 -18.39 4.40 22.86
C MET A 1 -16.89 4.14 22.99
N LEU A 2 -16.10 4.28 21.93
CA LEU A 2 -14.66 3.98 21.97
C LEU A 2 -13.77 5.19 22.35
N GLY A 3 -14.34 6.34 22.73
CA GLY A 3 -13.60 7.57 23.07
C GLY A 3 -12.81 8.18 21.91
N ARG A 4 -13.05 7.75 20.67
CA ARG A 4 -12.42 8.28 19.45
C ARG A 4 -13.35 9.27 18.78
N ARG A 5 -12.80 10.33 18.20
CA ARG A 5 -13.56 11.24 17.35
C ARG A 5 -13.93 10.50 16.06
N PRO A 6 -15.21 10.51 15.60
CA PRO A 6 -15.57 9.93 14.33
C PRO A 6 -14.84 10.65 13.20
N ALA A 7 -14.43 9.88 12.20
CA ALA A 7 -13.80 10.40 10.99
C ALA A 7 -14.86 10.76 9.93
N ASP A 8 -16.04 10.12 10.02
CA ASP A 8 -17.09 10.20 9.03
C ASP A 8 -18.48 10.05 9.67
N TRP A 9 -19.53 10.45 8.96
CA TRP A 9 -20.93 10.36 9.35
C TRP A 9 -21.73 9.68 8.25
N ASP A 10 -22.14 8.43 8.50
CA ASP A 10 -23.09 7.73 7.66
C ASP A 10 -24.51 8.08 8.12
N LEU A 11 -25.27 8.75 7.26
CA LEU A 11 -26.66 9.07 7.52
C LEU A 11 -27.56 8.10 6.77
N ALA A 12 -28.62 7.66 7.43
CA ALA A 12 -29.61 6.79 6.81
C ALA A 12 -31.04 7.27 7.11
N SER A 13 -31.95 7.12 6.16
CA SER A 13 -33.33 7.63 6.23
C SER A 13 -34.27 6.72 5.44
N ASP A 14 -35.59 6.80 5.73
CA ASP A 14 -36.66 6.26 4.92
C ASP A 14 -36.98 7.09 3.67
N ALA A 15 -36.41 8.31 3.57
CA ALA A 15 -36.60 9.17 2.40
C ALA A 15 -35.98 8.53 1.15
N GLN A 16 -36.77 8.46 0.07
CA GLN A 16 -36.31 8.03 -1.24
C GLN A 16 -35.23 8.99 -1.76
N PRO A 17 -34.23 8.50 -2.56
CA PRO A 17 -33.11 9.30 -3.03
C PRO A 17 -33.53 10.58 -3.73
N GLU A 18 -34.60 10.55 -4.53
CA GLU A 18 -35.17 11.70 -5.25
C GLU A 18 -35.64 12.78 -4.26
N ARG A 19 -36.23 12.35 -3.15
CA ARG A 19 -36.68 13.27 -2.10
C ARG A 19 -35.52 13.93 -1.38
N VAL A 20 -34.41 13.21 -1.16
CA VAL A 20 -33.18 13.78 -0.59
C VAL A 20 -32.60 14.84 -1.53
N VAL A 21 -32.56 14.57 -2.83
CA VAL A 21 -32.06 15.52 -3.85
C VAL A 21 -32.96 16.78 -3.93
N GLU A 22 -34.29 16.63 -3.83
CA GLU A 22 -35.22 17.77 -3.78
C GLU A 22 -34.99 18.67 -2.55
N LEU A 23 -34.75 18.05 -1.38
CA LEU A 23 -34.54 18.78 -0.12
C LEU A 23 -33.19 19.48 -0.06
N PHE A 24 -32.17 18.94 -0.73
CA PHE A 24 -30.81 19.46 -0.76
C PHE A 24 -30.36 19.76 -2.20
N PRO A 25 -30.72 20.90 -2.77
CA PRO A 25 -30.33 21.29 -4.13
C PRO A 25 -28.80 21.28 -4.30
N GLY A 26 -28.30 20.66 -5.37
CA GLY A 26 -26.87 20.49 -5.63
C GLY A 26 -26.26 19.21 -5.06
N SER A 27 -27.08 18.32 -4.48
CA SER A 27 -26.69 16.95 -4.11
C SER A 27 -26.49 16.10 -5.35
N LEU A 28 -25.62 15.07 -5.23
CA LEU A 28 -25.33 14.13 -6.30
C LEU A 28 -25.91 12.76 -5.95
N TYR A 29 -26.78 12.25 -6.83
CA TYR A 29 -27.26 10.87 -6.77
C TYR A 29 -26.61 10.07 -7.89
N GLU A 30 -25.55 9.36 -7.57
CA GLU A 30 -24.70 8.70 -8.57
C GLU A 30 -24.93 7.20 -8.69
N ASN A 31 -25.69 6.60 -7.76
CA ASN A 31 -25.78 5.15 -7.74
C ASN A 31 -27.19 4.62 -7.49
N ARG A 32 -27.49 3.48 -8.10
CA ARG A 32 -28.75 2.72 -7.94
C ARG A 32 -28.95 2.10 -6.54
N PHE A 33 -28.02 2.34 -5.61
CA PHE A 33 -28.03 1.77 -4.26
C PHE A 33 -28.62 2.69 -3.21
N GLY A 34 -29.18 3.83 -3.61
CA GLY A 34 -29.91 4.72 -2.72
C GLY A 34 -29.06 5.68 -1.89
N THR A 35 -27.78 5.88 -2.23
CA THR A 35 -26.91 6.83 -1.53
C THR A 35 -26.84 8.14 -2.29
N VAL A 36 -27.12 9.24 -1.61
CA VAL A 36 -27.05 10.61 -2.12
C VAL A 36 -25.94 11.35 -1.39
N ALA A 37 -25.01 11.94 -2.12
CA ALA A 37 -23.98 12.82 -1.57
C ALA A 37 -24.56 14.24 -1.39
N VAL A 38 -24.82 14.63 -0.16
CA VAL A 38 -25.40 15.93 0.22
C VAL A 38 -24.27 16.87 0.62
N ARG A 39 -24.22 18.05 0.02
CA ARG A 39 -23.30 19.13 0.39
C ARG A 39 -23.95 20.08 1.36
N HIS A 40 -23.40 20.19 2.57
CA HIS A 40 -23.88 21.12 3.58
C HIS A 40 -22.74 21.71 4.40
N GLY A 41 -22.71 23.02 4.58
CA GLY A 41 -21.68 23.68 5.42
C GLY A 41 -20.23 23.53 4.92
N GLY A 42 -20.02 23.22 3.63
CA GLY A 42 -18.69 22.95 3.05
C GLY A 42 -18.22 21.49 3.19
N GLU A 43 -19.02 20.65 3.84
CA GLU A 43 -18.77 19.21 3.99
C GLU A 43 -19.70 18.39 3.09
N VAL A 44 -19.32 17.14 2.82
CA VAL A 44 -20.14 16.18 2.08
C VAL A 44 -20.60 15.09 3.03
N PHE A 45 -21.90 14.86 3.06
CA PHE A 45 -22.53 13.80 3.87
C PHE A 45 -23.17 12.78 2.93
N GLU A 46 -22.92 11.50 3.20
CA GLU A 46 -23.63 10.42 2.52
C GLU A 46 -24.95 10.11 3.24
N VAL A 47 -26.07 10.27 2.52
CA VAL A 47 -27.40 9.93 3.00
C VAL A 47 -27.90 8.73 2.20
N THR A 48 -28.08 7.60 2.88
CA THR A 48 -28.54 6.37 2.25
C THR A 48 -29.99 6.09 2.61
N THR A 49 -30.84 5.79 1.63
CA THR A 49 -32.19 5.30 1.85
C THR A 49 -32.14 3.91 2.48
N PHE A 50 -32.97 3.66 3.52
CA PHE A 50 -33.09 2.32 4.09
C PHE A 50 -33.42 1.29 3.02
N ARG A 51 -32.77 0.15 3.05
CA ARG A 51 -32.97 -0.87 2.04
C ARG A 51 -32.74 -2.29 2.59
N SER A 52 -33.35 -3.23 1.92
CA SER A 52 -32.98 -4.65 1.97
C SER A 52 -32.30 -5.05 0.68
N ASP A 53 -31.30 -5.90 0.79
CA ASP A 53 -30.53 -6.39 -0.34
C ASP A 53 -30.91 -7.85 -0.59
N HIS A 54 -31.24 -8.22 -1.84
CA HIS A 54 -31.69 -9.56 -2.23
C HIS A 54 -30.91 -10.08 -3.44
N ASP A 55 -30.83 -11.42 -3.57
CA ASP A 55 -30.29 -12.12 -4.74
C ASP A 55 -28.84 -11.75 -5.09
N TYR A 56 -27.92 -12.11 -4.20
CA TYR A 56 -26.48 -12.00 -4.50
C TYR A 56 -26.05 -13.16 -5.41
N ALA A 57 -25.69 -12.87 -6.68
CA ALA A 57 -25.29 -13.90 -7.63
C ALA A 57 -23.78 -13.97 -7.87
N ASP A 58 -23.01 -12.95 -7.46
CA ASP A 58 -21.58 -12.83 -7.78
C ASP A 58 -20.69 -12.55 -6.54
N PHE A 59 -21.16 -12.88 -5.34
CA PHE A 59 -20.49 -12.62 -4.05
C PHE A 59 -20.08 -11.15 -3.85
N ARG A 60 -20.81 -10.22 -4.50
CA ARG A 60 -20.43 -8.81 -4.52
C ARG A 60 -21.57 -7.82 -4.39
N ARG A 61 -22.62 -7.98 -5.19
CA ARG A 61 -23.69 -6.98 -5.31
C ARG A 61 -25.05 -7.65 -5.30
N PRO A 62 -26.01 -7.08 -4.57
CA PRO A 62 -27.39 -7.52 -4.72
C PRO A 62 -27.87 -7.21 -6.14
N HIS A 63 -28.52 -8.16 -6.78
CA HIS A 63 -29.19 -7.94 -8.07
C HIS A 63 -30.42 -7.08 -7.90
N HIS A 64 -31.09 -7.21 -6.77
CA HIS A 64 -32.29 -6.45 -6.43
C HIS A 64 -32.08 -5.72 -5.10
N VAL A 65 -32.36 -4.40 -5.12
CA VAL A 65 -32.39 -3.55 -3.95
C VAL A 65 -33.81 -3.07 -3.77
N GLU A 66 -34.39 -3.35 -2.62
CA GLU A 66 -35.71 -2.87 -2.26
C GLU A 66 -35.58 -1.78 -1.20
N PHE A 67 -36.02 -0.56 -1.56
CA PHE A 67 -36.05 0.55 -0.60
C PHE A 67 -37.18 0.34 0.39
N GLY A 68 -36.89 0.53 1.67
CA GLY A 68 -37.81 0.29 2.77
C GLY A 68 -37.87 1.47 3.74
N ASP A 69 -38.68 1.29 4.78
CA ASP A 69 -38.92 2.27 5.85
C ASP A 69 -38.37 1.77 7.21
N SER A 70 -37.74 0.60 7.24
CA SER A 70 -37.23 -0.01 8.47
C SER A 70 -35.70 0.10 8.56
N ILE A 71 -35.25 0.80 9.58
CA ILE A 71 -33.83 0.86 9.95
C ILE A 71 -33.31 -0.53 10.36
N GLU A 72 -34.15 -1.35 10.98
CA GLU A 72 -33.78 -2.70 11.43
C GLU A 72 -33.40 -3.59 10.25
N LEU A 73 -34.12 -3.47 9.11
CA LEU A 73 -33.80 -4.21 7.89
C LEU A 73 -32.51 -3.68 7.26
N ASP A 74 -32.26 -2.36 7.29
CA ASP A 74 -30.98 -1.80 6.83
C ASP A 74 -29.80 -2.28 7.68
N LEU A 75 -29.97 -2.36 9.00
CA LEU A 75 -28.94 -2.89 9.91
C LEU A 75 -28.71 -4.38 9.72
N ALA A 76 -29.73 -5.16 9.34
CA ALA A 76 -29.67 -6.61 9.13
C ALA A 76 -28.71 -7.01 7.99
N ARG A 77 -28.56 -6.18 6.96
CA ARG A 77 -27.67 -6.45 5.81
C ARG A 77 -26.21 -6.05 6.04
N ARG A 78 -25.88 -5.44 7.18
CA ARG A 78 -24.52 -4.97 7.48
C ARG A 78 -23.57 -6.14 7.80
N ASP A 79 -22.28 -5.86 7.77
CA ASP A 79 -21.22 -6.88 7.93
C ASP A 79 -21.07 -7.36 9.37
N LEU A 80 -20.88 -6.43 10.30
CA LEU A 80 -20.55 -6.72 11.70
C LEU A 80 -21.49 -5.99 12.65
N THR A 81 -21.77 -6.61 13.80
CA THR A 81 -22.69 -6.07 14.82
C THR A 81 -22.30 -4.68 15.28
N VAL A 82 -21.00 -4.40 15.43
CA VAL A 82 -20.46 -3.08 15.82
C VAL A 82 -20.72 -1.98 14.77
N ASN A 83 -21.02 -2.37 13.53
CA ASN A 83 -21.40 -1.49 12.42
C ASN A 83 -22.90 -1.51 12.16
N ALA A 84 -23.66 -2.37 12.85
CA ALA A 84 -25.11 -2.57 12.70
C ALA A 84 -25.89 -1.91 13.83
N MET A 85 -25.50 -0.71 14.20
CA MET A 85 -26.13 0.13 15.21
C MET A 85 -26.45 1.49 14.59
N ALA A 86 -27.52 2.12 15.03
CA ALA A 86 -27.89 3.47 14.62
C ALA A 86 -28.28 4.30 15.84
N TRP A 87 -28.21 5.62 15.69
CA TRP A 87 -28.77 6.58 16.63
C TRP A 87 -29.60 7.59 15.84
N GLY A 88 -30.84 7.79 16.24
CA GLY A 88 -31.73 8.67 15.52
C GLY A 88 -33.11 8.74 16.15
N ALA A 89 -34.05 9.36 15.46
CA ALA A 89 -35.43 9.51 15.88
C ALA A 89 -36.37 9.22 14.71
N ARG A 90 -37.54 8.65 15.04
CA ARG A 90 -38.71 8.66 14.14
C ARG A 90 -39.48 9.99 14.33
N PRO A 91 -40.25 10.45 13.32
CA PRO A 91 -41.06 11.62 13.50
C PRO A 91 -41.98 11.52 14.72
N GLY A 92 -41.86 12.46 15.65
CA GLY A 92 -42.65 12.49 16.90
C GLY A 92 -42.08 11.68 18.06
N GLU A 93 -40.97 11.01 17.88
CA GLU A 93 -40.29 10.24 18.95
C GLU A 93 -38.97 10.90 19.35
N PRO A 94 -38.54 10.77 20.62
CA PRO A 94 -37.22 11.22 21.05
C PRO A 94 -36.12 10.36 20.38
N PRO A 95 -34.92 10.95 20.14
CA PRO A 95 -33.81 10.18 19.62
C PRO A 95 -33.39 9.04 20.56
N GLY A 96 -33.09 7.89 19.98
CA GLY A 96 -32.67 6.69 20.70
C GLY A 96 -31.68 5.84 19.91
N PHE A 97 -31.09 4.88 20.59
CA PHE A 97 -30.27 3.84 19.94
C PHE A 97 -31.14 2.72 19.39
N VAL A 98 -30.79 2.28 18.19
CA VAL A 98 -31.31 1.07 17.56
C VAL A 98 -30.13 0.09 17.48
N ASP A 99 -30.19 -1.01 18.20
CA ASP A 99 -29.11 -2.01 18.30
C ASP A 99 -29.70 -3.43 18.32
N PRO A 100 -30.26 -3.90 17.19
CA PRO A 100 -30.97 -5.18 17.14
C PRO A 100 -30.01 -6.40 17.24
N TYR A 101 -28.71 -6.19 17.15
CA TYR A 101 -27.69 -7.24 17.11
C TYR A 101 -26.68 -7.18 18.24
N ASP A 102 -26.96 -6.44 19.32
CA ASP A 102 -26.08 -6.29 20.50
C ASP A 102 -24.67 -5.71 20.17
N GLY A 103 -24.59 -4.82 19.17
CA GLY A 103 -23.34 -4.20 18.75
C GLY A 103 -22.68 -3.36 19.86
N ILE A 104 -23.46 -2.72 20.73
CA ILE A 104 -22.95 -1.99 21.91
C ILE A 104 -22.24 -2.95 22.87
N ALA A 105 -22.85 -4.12 23.13
CA ALA A 105 -22.27 -5.14 23.99
C ALA A 105 -20.99 -5.72 23.38
N ASP A 106 -20.96 -5.98 22.09
CA ASP A 106 -19.79 -6.45 21.36
C ASP A 106 -18.67 -5.40 21.34
N ALA A 107 -18.99 -4.14 21.10
CA ALA A 107 -18.01 -3.04 21.17
C ALA A 107 -17.41 -2.88 22.58
N THR A 108 -18.24 -3.02 23.61
CA THR A 108 -17.80 -2.97 25.03
C THR A 108 -16.85 -4.12 25.36
N ARG A 109 -17.13 -5.31 24.83
CA ARG A 109 -16.29 -6.53 25.00
C ARG A 109 -15.11 -6.58 24.05
N ARG A 110 -14.92 -5.57 23.19
CA ARG A 110 -13.91 -5.54 22.13
C ARG A 110 -13.98 -6.76 21.21
N ARG A 111 -15.16 -7.12 20.77
CA ARG A 111 -15.45 -8.29 19.96
C ARG A 111 -16.03 -7.89 18.60
N LEU A 112 -15.61 -8.55 17.54
CA LEU A 112 -16.19 -8.46 16.20
C LEU A 112 -16.97 -9.72 15.90
N ARG A 113 -18.26 -9.58 15.65
CA ARG A 113 -19.18 -10.66 15.32
C ARG A 113 -19.97 -10.30 14.06
N ALA A 114 -20.15 -11.24 13.17
CA ALA A 114 -20.98 -11.06 11.99
C ALA A 114 -22.45 -10.84 12.40
N VAL A 115 -23.18 -10.07 11.60
CA VAL A 115 -24.63 -9.89 11.77
C VAL A 115 -25.33 -11.15 11.31
N GLY A 116 -26.13 -11.78 12.19
CA GLY A 116 -26.87 -13.00 11.88
C GLY A 116 -25.96 -14.21 11.69
N ASP A 117 -26.17 -14.95 10.60
CA ASP A 117 -25.37 -16.11 10.24
C ASP A 117 -24.10 -15.68 9.50
N PRO A 118 -22.89 -15.98 10.04
CA PRO A 118 -21.63 -15.60 9.40
C PRO A 118 -21.43 -16.23 8.03
N ASP A 119 -21.84 -17.49 7.83
CA ASP A 119 -21.69 -18.17 6.55
C ASP A 119 -22.49 -17.44 5.46
N ALA A 120 -23.77 -17.16 5.72
CA ALA A 120 -24.60 -16.37 4.80
C ALA A 120 -24.03 -14.95 4.54
N ARG A 121 -23.48 -14.28 5.57
CA ARG A 121 -22.87 -12.95 5.42
C ARG A 121 -21.67 -12.92 4.49
N PHE A 122 -20.83 -13.96 4.51
CA PHE A 122 -19.64 -14.05 3.68
C PHE A 122 -19.94 -14.55 2.26
N GLU A 123 -20.97 -15.37 2.08
CA GLU A 123 -21.50 -15.75 0.77
C GLU A 123 -22.14 -14.56 0.03
N GLU A 124 -22.77 -13.62 0.74
CA GLU A 124 -23.29 -12.39 0.13
C GLU A 124 -22.18 -11.47 -0.41
N ASP A 125 -21.15 -11.24 0.39
CA ASP A 125 -19.99 -10.42 -0.01
C ASP A 125 -18.72 -10.90 0.69
N ALA A 126 -17.88 -11.60 -0.06
CA ALA A 126 -16.63 -12.17 0.44
C ALA A 126 -15.64 -11.09 0.96
N LEU A 127 -15.76 -9.82 0.53
CA LEU A 127 -14.92 -8.75 1.06
C LEU A 127 -15.14 -8.50 2.55
N ARG A 128 -16.31 -8.85 3.08
CA ARG A 128 -16.63 -8.73 4.51
C ARG A 128 -15.64 -9.49 5.40
N MET A 129 -15.06 -10.60 4.90
CA MET A 129 -14.02 -11.35 5.60
C MET A 129 -12.75 -10.51 5.78
N VAL A 130 -12.26 -9.88 4.71
CA VAL A 130 -11.06 -9.00 4.76
C VAL A 130 -11.34 -7.77 5.63
N ARG A 131 -12.56 -7.20 5.54
CA ARG A 131 -13.01 -6.08 6.37
C ARG A 131 -13.03 -6.44 7.85
N ALA A 132 -13.50 -7.64 8.22
CA ALA A 132 -13.50 -8.12 9.60
C ALA A 132 -12.07 -8.21 10.16
N VAL A 133 -11.14 -8.79 9.41
CA VAL A 133 -9.71 -8.86 9.78
C VAL A 133 -9.08 -7.46 9.92
N ARG A 134 -9.35 -6.57 8.96
CA ARG A 134 -8.86 -5.17 9.05
C ARG A 134 -9.39 -4.45 10.28
N LEU A 135 -10.68 -4.57 10.56
CA LEU A 135 -11.30 -3.94 11.73
C LEU A 135 -10.78 -4.53 13.04
N ALA A 136 -10.53 -5.85 13.10
CA ALA A 136 -9.89 -6.48 14.25
C ALA A 136 -8.53 -5.84 14.55
N SER A 137 -7.70 -5.65 13.53
CA SER A 137 -6.41 -4.99 13.66
C SER A 137 -6.55 -3.50 14.05
N ALA A 138 -7.43 -2.75 13.36
CA ALA A 138 -7.60 -1.31 13.57
C ALA A 138 -8.17 -0.94 14.94
N LEU A 139 -9.06 -1.76 15.48
CA LEU A 139 -9.73 -1.54 16.76
C LEU A 139 -9.05 -2.29 17.91
N SER A 140 -8.13 -3.21 17.63
CA SER A 140 -7.58 -4.17 18.59
C SER A 140 -8.70 -4.99 19.25
N PHE A 141 -9.61 -5.52 18.43
CA PHE A 141 -10.74 -6.35 18.83
C PHE A 141 -10.47 -7.79 18.41
N GLU A 142 -11.04 -8.74 19.17
CA GLU A 142 -11.03 -10.15 18.84
C GLU A 142 -12.19 -10.49 17.91
N ILE A 143 -11.95 -11.33 16.91
CA ILE A 143 -13.03 -11.88 16.09
C ILE A 143 -13.69 -13.02 16.88
N GLU A 144 -15.02 -13.00 16.94
CA GLU A 144 -15.80 -14.05 17.60
C GLU A 144 -15.54 -15.43 16.94
N PRO A 145 -15.43 -16.53 17.74
CA PRO A 145 -14.98 -17.81 17.22
C PRO A 145 -15.79 -18.37 16.05
N ALA A 146 -17.12 -18.24 16.04
CA ALA A 146 -17.94 -18.73 14.92
C ALA A 146 -17.72 -17.87 13.67
N THR A 147 -17.63 -16.55 13.83
CA THR A 147 -17.28 -15.62 12.76
C THR A 147 -15.89 -15.92 12.18
N LEU A 148 -14.89 -16.20 13.03
CA LEU A 148 -13.54 -16.56 12.60
C LEU A 148 -13.50 -17.91 11.86
N ALA A 149 -14.24 -18.89 12.34
CA ALA A 149 -14.36 -20.19 11.69
C ALA A 149 -14.99 -20.07 10.29
N ALA A 150 -16.05 -19.28 10.15
CA ALA A 150 -16.70 -19.02 8.86
C ALA A 150 -15.75 -18.28 7.90
N ILE A 151 -14.94 -17.31 8.37
CA ILE A 151 -13.91 -16.67 7.54
C ILE A 151 -12.97 -17.73 6.95
N GLY A 152 -12.50 -18.68 7.75
CA GLY A 152 -11.63 -19.75 7.27
C GLY A 152 -12.32 -20.68 6.28
N ALA A 153 -13.59 -21.03 6.54
CA ALA A 153 -14.37 -21.92 5.68
C ALA A 153 -14.66 -21.32 4.30
N HIS A 154 -14.83 -19.99 4.22
CA HIS A 154 -15.17 -19.27 2.99
C HIS A 154 -13.99 -18.54 2.33
N ALA A 155 -12.74 -18.76 2.78
CA ALA A 155 -11.56 -18.04 2.29
C ALA A 155 -11.39 -18.11 0.75
N GLU A 156 -11.81 -19.21 0.13
CA GLU A 156 -11.74 -19.40 -1.33
C GLU A 156 -12.61 -18.41 -2.13
N LEU A 157 -13.66 -17.86 -1.51
CA LEU A 157 -14.53 -16.88 -2.19
C LEU A 157 -13.79 -15.59 -2.58
N LEU A 158 -12.60 -15.32 -2.00
CA LEU A 158 -11.77 -14.18 -2.40
C LEU A 158 -11.38 -14.19 -3.88
N HIS A 159 -11.36 -15.35 -4.53
CA HIS A 159 -11.06 -15.43 -5.96
C HIS A 159 -12.10 -14.74 -6.85
N HIS A 160 -13.30 -14.50 -6.33
CA HIS A 160 -14.38 -13.79 -7.03
C HIS A 160 -14.30 -12.26 -6.87
N LEU A 161 -13.42 -11.76 -6.00
CA LEU A 161 -13.30 -10.33 -5.77
C LEU A 161 -12.37 -9.65 -6.77
N SER A 162 -12.70 -8.42 -7.14
CA SER A 162 -11.79 -7.61 -7.93
C SER A 162 -10.58 -7.15 -7.11
N GLY A 163 -9.42 -7.02 -7.79
CA GLY A 163 -8.18 -6.63 -7.16
C GLY A 163 -8.26 -5.28 -6.46
N GLU A 164 -9.01 -4.32 -7.03
CA GLU A 164 -9.18 -2.97 -6.46
C GLU A 164 -9.89 -3.00 -5.10
N ARG A 165 -10.88 -3.91 -4.91
CA ARG A 165 -11.57 -4.03 -3.62
C ARG A 165 -10.63 -4.58 -2.55
N ILE A 166 -9.84 -5.59 -2.90
CA ILE A 166 -8.82 -6.17 -2.01
C ILE A 166 -7.76 -5.12 -1.68
N ALA A 167 -7.27 -4.38 -2.69
CA ALA A 167 -6.29 -3.31 -2.50
C ALA A 167 -6.78 -2.26 -1.49
N ALA A 168 -8.01 -1.78 -1.64
CA ALA A 168 -8.58 -0.77 -0.75
C ALA A 168 -8.64 -1.21 0.72
N GLU A 169 -8.91 -2.49 1.01
CA GLU A 169 -8.88 -3.01 2.38
C GLU A 169 -7.46 -3.27 2.87
N LEU A 170 -6.55 -3.73 1.99
CA LEU A 170 -5.14 -3.93 2.30
C LEU A 170 -4.43 -2.60 2.60
N ASP A 171 -4.68 -1.56 1.83
CA ASP A 171 -4.13 -0.22 2.06
C ASP A 171 -4.54 0.30 3.45
N LYS A 172 -5.84 0.21 3.78
CA LYS A 172 -6.35 0.57 5.11
C LYS A 172 -5.75 -0.30 6.23
N LEU A 173 -5.49 -1.58 5.96
CA LEU A 173 -4.83 -2.47 6.91
C LEU A 173 -3.37 -2.06 7.13
N LEU A 174 -2.68 -1.64 6.08
CA LEU A 174 -1.29 -1.15 6.20
C LEU A 174 -1.20 0.22 6.90
N GLU A 175 -2.27 0.99 6.97
CA GLU A 175 -2.33 2.27 7.69
C GLU A 175 -2.50 2.15 9.20
N VAL A 176 -2.85 0.97 9.75
CA VAL A 176 -3.00 0.80 11.20
C VAL A 176 -1.64 0.86 11.90
N GLU A 177 -1.63 1.01 13.21
CA GLU A 177 -0.38 1.10 13.99
C GLU A 177 0.46 -0.17 13.87
N ARG A 178 -0.18 -1.34 13.99
CA ARG A 178 0.44 -2.68 13.87
C ARG A 178 -0.23 -3.52 12.80
N PRO A 179 0.14 -3.35 11.54
CA PRO A 179 -0.42 -4.12 10.42
C PRO A 179 -0.22 -5.63 10.56
N SER A 180 0.87 -6.05 11.23
CA SER A 180 1.21 -7.46 11.44
C SER A 180 0.07 -8.26 12.09
N VAL A 181 -0.73 -7.65 12.96
CA VAL A 181 -1.87 -8.31 13.62
C VAL A 181 -2.88 -8.78 12.59
N GLY A 182 -3.30 -7.90 11.70
CA GLY A 182 -4.25 -8.25 10.64
C GLY A 182 -3.64 -9.15 9.57
N LEU A 183 -2.37 -8.91 9.18
CA LEU A 183 -1.67 -9.75 8.21
C LEU A 183 -1.52 -11.20 8.71
N ARG A 184 -1.25 -11.41 10.00
CA ARG A 184 -1.24 -12.73 10.62
C ARG A 184 -2.63 -13.38 10.67
N LEU A 185 -3.69 -12.59 10.88
CA LEU A 185 -5.05 -13.10 10.78
C LEU A 185 -5.41 -13.50 9.35
N LEU A 186 -5.00 -12.72 8.33
CA LEU A 186 -5.17 -13.13 6.93
C LEU A 186 -4.46 -14.45 6.62
N GLU A 187 -3.27 -14.65 7.17
CA GLU A 187 -2.52 -15.91 7.01
C GLU A 187 -3.23 -17.06 7.73
N ALA A 188 -3.54 -16.89 9.01
CA ALA A 188 -4.15 -17.95 9.85
C ALA A 188 -5.53 -18.39 9.36
N THR A 189 -6.28 -17.53 8.68
CA THR A 189 -7.60 -17.82 8.10
C THR A 189 -7.53 -18.31 6.65
N GLY A 190 -6.35 -18.40 6.05
CA GLY A 190 -6.20 -18.77 4.64
C GLY A 190 -6.49 -17.65 3.63
N LEU A 191 -7.02 -16.50 4.06
CA LEU A 191 -7.31 -15.37 3.18
C LEU A 191 -6.04 -14.85 2.46
N LEU A 192 -4.87 -14.91 3.11
CA LEU A 192 -3.62 -14.45 2.52
C LEU A 192 -3.27 -15.22 1.24
N ALA A 193 -3.54 -16.52 1.19
CA ALA A 193 -3.29 -17.33 -0.01
C ALA A 193 -4.16 -16.88 -1.19
N GLY A 194 -5.42 -16.51 -0.95
CA GLY A 194 -6.31 -15.91 -1.94
C GLY A 194 -5.84 -14.51 -2.40
N ILE A 195 -5.25 -13.74 -1.50
CA ILE A 195 -4.67 -12.43 -1.80
C ILE A 195 -3.33 -12.59 -2.53
N SER A 196 -2.43 -13.43 -2.05
CA SER A 196 -1.10 -13.68 -2.63
C SER A 196 -0.52 -15.01 -2.17
N ALA A 197 -0.48 -15.98 -3.05
CA ALA A 197 0.19 -17.26 -2.79
C ALA A 197 1.70 -17.06 -2.52
N ASP A 198 2.35 -16.10 -3.19
CA ASP A 198 3.77 -15.79 -2.98
C ASP A 198 4.04 -15.24 -1.57
N LEU A 199 3.13 -14.39 -1.04
CA LEU A 199 3.23 -13.92 0.34
C LEU A 199 2.95 -15.05 1.35
N ALA A 200 1.91 -15.84 1.13
CA ALA A 200 1.60 -16.99 1.97
C ALA A 200 2.74 -18.03 1.98
N GLY A 201 3.44 -18.17 0.86
CA GLY A 201 4.61 -19.04 0.72
C GLY A 201 5.82 -18.63 1.57
N GLN A 202 5.82 -17.49 2.25
CA GLN A 202 6.88 -17.12 3.19
C GLN A 202 6.78 -17.89 4.52
N ARG A 203 5.62 -18.42 4.85
CA ARG A 203 5.42 -19.21 6.08
C ARG A 203 6.25 -20.49 6.03
N GLY A 204 6.99 -20.74 7.11
CA GLY A 204 7.87 -21.92 7.25
C GLY A 204 9.19 -21.86 6.47
N VAL A 205 9.47 -20.78 5.73
CA VAL A 205 10.78 -20.59 5.09
C VAL A 205 11.79 -20.16 6.15
N PRO A 206 12.89 -20.93 6.38
CA PRO A 206 13.83 -20.62 7.44
C PRO A 206 14.57 -19.30 7.15
N GLN A 207 14.65 -18.45 8.16
CA GLN A 207 15.47 -17.24 8.15
C GLN A 207 16.40 -17.27 9.37
N ASN A 208 17.67 -17.51 9.21
CA ASN A 208 18.64 -17.59 10.31
C ASN A 208 19.01 -16.21 10.91
N LYS A 209 18.00 -15.32 11.11
CA LYS A 209 18.19 -13.98 11.69
C LYS A 209 17.82 -13.97 13.17
N ILE A 210 16.69 -14.57 13.53
CA ILE A 210 16.23 -14.72 14.91
C ILE A 210 15.82 -16.17 15.11
N GLU A 211 16.27 -16.75 16.21
CA GLU A 211 15.98 -18.14 16.55
C GLU A 211 14.49 -18.41 16.69
N GLY A 212 14.01 -19.46 16.05
CA GLY A 212 12.61 -19.89 16.09
C GLY A 212 11.66 -19.12 15.18
N GLU A 213 12.15 -18.13 14.42
CA GLU A 213 11.33 -17.35 13.49
C GLU A 213 11.56 -17.73 12.03
N ASP A 214 10.47 -17.67 11.25
CA ASP A 214 10.49 -17.88 9.81
C ASP A 214 10.53 -16.54 9.03
N LEU A 215 10.52 -16.63 7.71
CA LEU A 215 10.51 -15.46 6.82
C LEU A 215 9.26 -14.59 7.01
N TRP A 216 8.10 -15.22 7.28
CA TRP A 216 6.87 -14.47 7.54
C TRP A 216 6.95 -13.64 8.82
N ASP A 217 7.57 -14.18 9.88
CA ASP A 217 7.78 -13.46 11.13
C ASP A 217 8.69 -12.25 10.95
N HIS A 218 9.76 -12.40 10.15
CA HIS A 218 10.63 -11.29 9.76
C HIS A 218 9.86 -10.21 8.98
N THR A 219 9.08 -10.61 7.96
CA THR A 219 8.27 -9.69 7.16
C THR A 219 7.28 -8.92 8.04
N MET A 220 6.62 -9.58 8.99
CA MET A 220 5.68 -8.95 9.91
C MET A 220 6.34 -7.87 10.77
N ARG A 221 7.55 -8.14 11.28
CA ARG A 221 8.30 -7.13 12.04
C ARG A 221 8.80 -5.98 11.18
N THR A 222 9.22 -6.27 9.96
CA THR A 222 9.64 -5.24 9.00
C THR A 222 8.48 -4.30 8.66
N VAL A 223 7.29 -4.84 8.44
CA VAL A 223 6.09 -4.02 8.16
C VAL A 223 5.70 -3.15 9.36
N ASP A 224 5.73 -3.70 10.58
CA ASP A 224 5.42 -2.93 11.80
C ASP A 224 6.47 -1.82 12.06
N ALA A 225 7.73 -2.06 11.74
CA ALA A 225 8.82 -1.08 11.88
C ALA A 225 8.78 0.02 10.81
N ALA A 226 8.16 -0.23 9.66
CA ALA A 226 8.05 0.75 8.59
C ALA A 226 7.13 1.93 8.99
N PRO A 227 7.54 3.19 8.74
CA PRO A 227 6.81 4.37 9.20
C PRO A 227 5.37 4.42 8.66
N ARG A 228 4.40 4.63 9.56
CA ARG A 228 2.98 4.75 9.20
C ARG A 228 2.71 5.89 8.21
N SER A 229 3.46 6.97 8.31
CA SER A 229 3.35 8.14 7.43
C SER A 229 3.87 7.90 6.00
N ARG A 230 4.45 6.71 5.73
CA ARG A 230 5.05 6.36 4.43
C ARG A 230 4.41 5.08 3.89
N PRO A 231 3.21 5.13 3.31
CA PRO A 231 2.47 3.94 2.84
C PRO A 231 3.25 3.13 1.80
N ILE A 232 3.98 3.78 0.90
CA ILE A 232 4.85 3.12 -0.09
C ILE A 232 5.93 2.28 0.60
N VAL A 233 6.56 2.79 1.66
CA VAL A 233 7.58 2.04 2.42
C VAL A 233 6.96 0.84 3.12
N ARG A 234 5.75 0.97 3.70
CA ARG A 234 5.04 -0.16 4.32
C ARG A 234 4.67 -1.25 3.31
N LEU A 235 4.20 -0.85 2.13
CA LEU A 235 3.89 -1.79 1.06
C LEU A 235 5.17 -2.45 0.53
N ALA A 236 6.26 -1.70 0.38
CA ALA A 236 7.56 -2.25 0.03
C ALA A 236 8.11 -3.19 1.12
N ALA A 237 7.91 -2.89 2.41
CA ALA A 237 8.27 -3.75 3.54
C ALA A 237 7.51 -5.08 3.52
N LEU A 238 6.23 -5.09 3.14
CA LEU A 238 5.46 -6.32 2.95
C LEU A 238 6.01 -7.18 1.81
N LEU A 239 6.53 -6.56 0.75
CA LEU A 239 6.91 -7.22 -0.50
C LEU A 239 8.43 -7.42 -0.67
N HIS A 240 9.30 -6.84 0.19
CA HIS A 240 10.75 -6.80 -0.06
C HIS A 240 11.37 -8.17 -0.25
N ASP A 241 10.93 -9.13 0.53
CA ASP A 241 11.44 -10.49 0.56
C ASP A 241 10.53 -11.54 -0.12
N ILE A 242 9.51 -11.11 -0.89
CA ILE A 242 8.56 -11.99 -1.58
C ILE A 242 9.23 -12.98 -2.56
N GLY A 243 10.44 -12.67 -3.01
CA GLY A 243 11.23 -13.54 -3.88
C GLY A 243 11.99 -14.67 -3.17
N LYS A 244 12.13 -14.62 -1.84
CA LYS A 244 12.93 -15.59 -1.09
C LYS A 244 12.44 -17.03 -1.18
N PRO A 245 11.12 -17.31 -1.08
CA PRO A 245 10.65 -18.70 -1.19
C PRO A 245 11.06 -19.38 -2.49
N SER A 246 11.01 -18.66 -3.62
CA SER A 246 11.34 -19.19 -4.94
C SER A 246 12.85 -19.25 -5.25
N THR A 247 13.68 -18.60 -4.44
CA THR A 247 15.14 -18.55 -4.62
C THR A 247 15.91 -19.31 -3.53
N PHE A 248 15.18 -19.96 -2.61
CA PHE A 248 15.81 -20.70 -1.50
C PHE A 248 16.52 -21.95 -2.02
N ALA A 249 17.84 -21.94 -1.95
CA ALA A 249 18.69 -23.08 -2.28
C ALA A 249 19.93 -23.08 -1.38
N ASP A 250 20.27 -24.23 -0.82
CA ASP A 250 21.46 -24.43 0.03
C ASP A 250 21.58 -23.39 1.18
N GLY A 251 20.45 -23.03 1.79
CA GLY A 251 20.40 -22.06 2.89
C GLY A 251 20.61 -20.60 2.47
N ARG A 252 20.52 -20.28 1.17
CA ARG A 252 20.74 -18.95 0.59
C ARG A 252 19.56 -18.52 -0.28
N PHE A 253 19.46 -17.21 -0.52
CA PHE A 253 18.40 -16.56 -1.30
C PHE A 253 19.00 -15.69 -2.43
N VAL A 254 19.82 -16.27 -3.29
CA VAL A 254 20.56 -15.50 -4.30
C VAL A 254 19.61 -14.92 -5.33
N GLY A 255 19.68 -13.59 -5.54
CA GLY A 255 18.87 -12.88 -6.53
C GLY A 255 17.40 -12.67 -6.15
N HIS A 256 17.04 -12.91 -4.87
CA HIS A 256 15.66 -12.75 -4.41
C HIS A 256 15.12 -11.33 -4.61
N GLU A 257 15.98 -10.30 -4.57
CA GLU A 257 15.61 -8.91 -4.83
C GLU A 257 15.16 -8.68 -6.29
N THR A 258 15.77 -9.39 -7.23
CA THR A 258 15.43 -9.30 -8.65
C THR A 258 14.16 -10.08 -8.97
N ILE A 259 14.06 -11.31 -8.48
CA ILE A 259 12.85 -12.15 -8.62
C ILE A 259 11.71 -11.50 -7.85
N GLY A 260 11.96 -11.02 -6.62
CA GLY A 260 10.98 -10.35 -5.78
C GLY A 260 10.41 -9.08 -6.41
N ALA A 261 11.22 -8.27 -7.09
CA ALA A 261 10.75 -7.11 -7.83
C ALA A 261 9.74 -7.49 -8.93
N GLY A 262 9.99 -8.61 -9.64
CA GLY A 262 9.05 -9.15 -10.63
C GLY A 262 7.75 -9.65 -9.99
N LEU A 263 7.83 -10.37 -8.86
CA LEU A 263 6.68 -10.85 -8.10
C LEU A 263 5.85 -9.69 -7.53
N ALA A 264 6.50 -8.70 -6.93
CA ALA A 264 5.86 -7.49 -6.44
C ALA A 264 5.13 -6.73 -7.56
N GLY A 265 5.74 -6.63 -8.75
CA GLY A 265 5.09 -6.03 -9.91
C GLY A 265 3.80 -6.76 -10.30
N ARG A 266 3.82 -8.09 -10.41
CA ARG A 266 2.62 -8.90 -10.72
C ARG A 266 1.54 -8.80 -9.64
N PHE A 267 1.94 -8.79 -8.38
CA PHE A 267 1.03 -8.58 -7.25
C PHE A 267 0.28 -7.25 -7.35
N LEU A 268 1.02 -6.16 -7.58
CA LEU A 268 0.46 -4.82 -7.71
C LEU A 268 -0.39 -4.64 -8.99
N ASP A 269 0.00 -5.28 -10.10
CA ASP A 269 -0.81 -5.32 -11.33
C ASP A 269 -2.16 -6.01 -11.09
N ARG A 270 -2.17 -7.15 -10.38
CA ARG A 270 -3.39 -7.87 -10.01
C ARG A 270 -4.31 -7.04 -9.09
N LEU A 271 -3.74 -6.24 -8.21
CA LEU A 271 -4.47 -5.32 -7.34
C LEU A 271 -4.87 -4.01 -8.06
N HIS A 272 -4.55 -3.84 -9.34
CA HIS A 272 -4.79 -2.63 -10.12
C HIS A 272 -4.21 -1.36 -9.48
N SER A 273 -3.07 -1.51 -8.82
CA SER A 273 -2.37 -0.38 -8.16
C SER A 273 -1.99 0.71 -9.18
N PRO A 274 -2.04 1.99 -8.79
CA PRO A 274 -1.60 3.07 -9.66
C PRO A 274 -0.15 2.85 -10.15
N ARG A 275 0.09 3.15 -11.43
CA ARG A 275 1.39 2.90 -12.08
C ARG A 275 2.57 3.49 -11.29
N ALA A 276 2.42 4.71 -10.77
CA ALA A 276 3.47 5.38 -9.99
C ALA A 276 3.79 4.62 -8.69
N VAL A 277 2.77 4.10 -7.98
CA VAL A 277 2.95 3.28 -6.77
C VAL A 277 3.68 1.98 -7.13
N ARG A 278 3.21 1.30 -8.18
CA ARG A 278 3.82 0.05 -8.66
C ARG A 278 5.30 0.23 -9.02
N GLU A 279 5.63 1.21 -9.86
CA GLU A 279 7.01 1.49 -10.29
C GLU A 279 7.91 1.80 -9.09
N ARG A 280 7.41 2.59 -8.14
CA ARG A 280 8.14 2.95 -6.92
C ARG A 280 8.40 1.74 -6.02
N VAL A 281 7.37 0.95 -5.71
CA VAL A 281 7.52 -0.24 -4.84
C VAL A 281 8.44 -1.27 -5.48
N VAL A 282 8.28 -1.57 -6.78
CA VAL A 282 9.13 -2.50 -7.52
C VAL A 282 10.60 -2.06 -7.48
N ALA A 283 10.86 -0.75 -7.63
CA ALA A 283 12.22 -0.22 -7.53
C ALA A 283 12.81 -0.36 -6.12
N LEU A 284 12.03 -0.08 -5.07
CA LEU A 284 12.45 -0.27 -3.68
C LEU A 284 12.76 -1.73 -3.39
N VAL A 285 11.88 -2.66 -3.80
CA VAL A 285 12.10 -4.10 -3.66
C VAL A 285 13.37 -4.54 -4.39
N ARG A 286 13.63 -4.04 -5.60
CA ARG A 286 14.84 -4.35 -6.36
C ARG A 286 16.13 -3.85 -5.69
N GLN A 287 16.06 -2.71 -5.00
CA GLN A 287 17.24 -2.03 -4.43
C GLN A 287 17.43 -2.27 -2.93
N HIS A 288 16.53 -2.99 -2.23
CA HIS A 288 16.58 -3.10 -0.76
C HIS A 288 17.86 -3.76 -0.23
N MET A 289 18.53 -4.59 -1.05
CA MET A 289 19.79 -5.27 -0.69
C MET A 289 21.04 -4.40 -0.93
N PHE A 290 20.90 -3.07 -1.07
CA PHE A 290 22.11 -2.24 -1.18
C PHE A 290 22.99 -2.38 0.06
N GLY A 291 24.32 -2.44 -0.17
CA GLY A 291 25.32 -2.49 0.88
C GLY A 291 26.14 -1.19 0.88
N TYR A 292 26.07 -0.42 1.98
CA TYR A 292 26.93 0.75 2.16
C TYR A 292 28.19 0.35 2.94
N GLU A 293 29.34 0.74 2.42
CA GLU A 293 30.64 0.59 3.06
C GLU A 293 31.31 1.96 3.24
N PRO A 294 32.00 2.23 4.37
CA PRO A 294 32.71 3.51 4.57
C PRO A 294 33.76 3.80 3.51
N SER A 295 34.26 2.75 2.84
CA SER A 295 35.20 2.83 1.73
C SER A 295 34.60 3.36 0.43
N TRP A 296 33.27 3.57 0.36
CA TRP A 296 32.68 4.20 -0.80
C TRP A 296 33.31 5.58 -1.04
N SER A 297 33.77 5.84 -2.26
CA SER A 297 34.17 7.18 -2.67
C SER A 297 32.95 8.11 -2.75
N ASP A 298 33.19 9.41 -2.73
CA ASP A 298 32.09 10.39 -2.92
C ASP A 298 31.42 10.21 -4.26
N ALA A 299 32.18 9.86 -5.31
CA ALA A 299 31.61 9.46 -6.60
C ALA A 299 30.67 8.26 -6.51
N ALA A 300 30.94 7.28 -5.63
CA ALA A 300 30.03 6.15 -5.41
C ALA A 300 28.75 6.59 -4.71
N VAL A 301 28.84 7.53 -3.74
CA VAL A 301 27.66 8.13 -3.10
C VAL A 301 26.84 8.92 -4.12
N ARG A 302 27.46 9.75 -4.97
CA ARG A 302 26.78 10.49 -6.04
C ARG A 302 26.06 9.58 -7.01
N ARG A 303 26.71 8.48 -7.47
CA ARG A 303 26.04 7.48 -8.33
C ARG A 303 24.84 6.85 -7.67
N PHE A 304 24.94 6.54 -6.38
CA PHE A 304 23.82 6.00 -5.62
C PHE A 304 22.65 6.99 -5.53
N ILE A 305 22.94 8.28 -5.27
CA ILE A 305 21.93 9.35 -5.26
C ILE A 305 21.28 9.48 -6.65
N GLY A 306 22.07 9.56 -7.72
CA GLY A 306 21.59 9.66 -9.10
C GLY A 306 20.73 8.48 -9.50
N LYS A 307 21.16 7.25 -9.17
CA LYS A 307 20.39 6.01 -9.40
C LYS A 307 19.03 6.05 -8.73
N MET A 308 18.95 6.50 -7.48
CA MET A 308 17.68 6.62 -6.75
C MET A 308 16.85 7.81 -7.23
N GLY A 309 17.49 8.92 -7.61
CA GLY A 309 16.84 10.08 -8.22
C GLY A 309 16.12 9.75 -9.52
N ALA A 310 16.70 8.88 -10.36
CA ALA A 310 16.06 8.40 -11.58
C ALA A 310 14.74 7.61 -11.35
N ILE A 311 14.55 7.07 -10.14
CA ILE A 311 13.29 6.43 -9.73
C ILE A 311 12.23 7.49 -9.36
N GLY A 312 12.68 8.69 -8.97
CA GLY A 312 11.86 9.86 -8.65
C GLY A 312 12.18 10.46 -7.27
N GLU A 313 11.64 11.64 -7.04
CA GLU A 313 11.84 12.38 -5.81
C GLU A 313 11.43 11.54 -4.58
N GLY A 314 12.23 11.60 -3.51
CA GLY A 314 11.98 10.87 -2.26
C GLY A 314 12.35 9.37 -2.26
N ALA A 315 12.70 8.77 -3.42
CA ALA A 315 12.99 7.34 -3.52
C ALA A 315 14.16 6.90 -2.63
N LEU A 316 15.18 7.72 -2.51
CA LEU A 316 16.32 7.43 -1.64
C LEU A 316 15.91 7.37 -0.17
N GLU A 317 15.13 8.34 0.30
CA GLU A 317 14.66 8.38 1.69
C GLU A 317 13.70 7.23 2.01
N GLU A 318 12.91 6.80 1.03
CA GLU A 318 12.06 5.62 1.15
C GLU A 318 12.90 4.33 1.21
N LEU A 319 13.96 4.22 0.41
CA LEU A 319 14.87 3.07 0.44
C LEU A 319 15.62 2.98 1.78
N LEU A 320 16.10 4.11 2.31
CA LEU A 320 16.74 4.15 3.62
C LEU A 320 15.77 3.76 4.74
N ALA A 321 14.53 4.28 4.69
CA ALA A 321 13.49 3.91 5.65
C ALA A 321 13.10 2.42 5.55
N LEU A 322 13.07 1.85 4.35
CA LEU A 322 12.86 0.41 4.15
C LEU A 322 14.02 -0.40 4.76
N ARG A 323 15.26 0.02 4.57
CA ARG A 323 16.44 -0.64 5.17
C ARG A 323 16.40 -0.57 6.70
N GLU A 324 16.03 0.57 7.28
CA GLU A 324 15.87 0.70 8.73
C GLU A 324 14.81 -0.27 9.27
N ALA A 325 13.68 -0.37 8.57
CA ALA A 325 12.63 -1.31 8.91
C ALA A 325 13.07 -2.78 8.79
N ASP A 326 13.80 -3.16 7.73
CA ASP A 326 14.38 -4.49 7.53
C ASP A 326 15.42 -4.85 8.63
N ASN A 327 16.26 -3.87 9.03
CA ASN A 327 17.17 -4.04 10.15
C ASN A 327 16.42 -4.42 11.44
N VAL A 328 15.37 -3.65 11.78
CA VAL A 328 14.52 -3.94 12.95
C VAL A 328 13.83 -5.31 12.80
N GLY A 329 13.29 -5.61 11.63
CA GLY A 329 12.74 -6.91 11.27
C GLY A 329 13.73 -8.07 11.46
N SER A 330 15.01 -7.80 11.26
CA SER A 330 16.13 -8.74 11.45
C SER A 330 16.66 -8.80 12.89
N GLY A 331 16.02 -8.09 13.84
CA GLY A 331 16.49 -8.01 15.24
C GLY A 331 17.70 -7.11 15.45
N LEU A 332 18.03 -6.26 14.48
CA LEU A 332 19.13 -5.32 14.54
C LEU A 332 18.63 -3.90 14.91
N PRO A 333 19.49 -3.01 15.41
CA PRO A 333 19.15 -1.59 15.48
C PRO A 333 18.81 -1.01 14.11
N ALA A 334 17.86 -0.07 14.03
CA ALA A 334 17.46 0.57 12.78
C ALA A 334 18.65 1.14 11.98
N GLY A 335 19.58 1.81 12.65
CA GLY A 335 20.79 2.38 12.05
C GLY A 335 21.90 1.37 11.71
N ALA A 336 21.66 0.06 11.83
CA ALA A 336 22.64 -0.96 11.44
C ALA A 336 23.07 -0.79 9.97
N GLY A 337 24.32 -1.13 9.65
CA GLY A 337 24.88 -0.90 8.32
C GLY A 337 25.23 0.58 8.06
N ARG A 338 25.42 1.37 9.12
CA ARG A 338 25.88 2.77 9.07
C ARG A 338 24.96 3.71 8.26
N ILE A 339 23.66 3.50 8.36
CA ILE A 339 22.65 4.28 7.59
C ILE A 339 22.76 5.77 7.90
N GLU A 340 23.02 6.18 9.14
CA GLU A 340 23.18 7.59 9.52
C GLU A 340 24.43 8.22 8.88
N GLU A 341 25.53 7.47 8.78
CA GLU A 341 26.73 7.94 8.07
C GLU A 341 26.45 8.14 6.59
N LEU A 342 25.74 7.20 5.96
CA LEU A 342 25.32 7.35 4.57
C LEU A 342 24.38 8.57 4.40
N ARG A 343 23.41 8.78 5.31
CA ARG A 343 22.53 9.96 5.28
C ARG A 343 23.33 11.26 5.34
N ALA A 344 24.32 11.34 6.24
CA ALA A 344 25.17 12.52 6.37
C ALA A 344 25.97 12.79 5.09
N ARG A 345 26.54 11.75 4.46
CA ARG A 345 27.25 11.89 3.18
C ARG A 345 26.34 12.30 2.04
N VAL A 346 25.15 11.69 1.95
CA VAL A 346 24.12 12.08 0.97
C VAL A 346 23.74 13.55 1.13
N ALA A 347 23.55 14.01 2.38
CA ALA A 347 23.24 15.41 2.66
C ALA A 347 24.38 16.34 2.24
N ALA A 348 25.63 15.98 2.48
CA ALA A 348 26.81 16.74 2.07
C ALA A 348 26.90 16.87 0.54
N GLU A 349 26.74 15.75 -0.20
CA GLU A 349 26.77 15.73 -1.67
C GLU A 349 25.63 16.57 -2.29
N ARG A 350 24.43 16.52 -1.70
CA ARG A 350 23.29 17.36 -2.13
C ARG A 350 23.51 18.85 -1.86
N ALA A 351 24.13 19.19 -0.72
CA ALA A 351 24.44 20.57 -0.36
C ALA A 351 25.53 21.18 -1.25
N ALA A 352 26.38 20.35 -1.85
CA ALA A 352 27.41 20.79 -2.79
C ALA A 352 26.86 21.12 -4.19
N ASP A 353 25.56 20.94 -4.43
CA ASP A 353 24.86 21.21 -5.71
C ASP A 353 25.55 20.57 -6.93
N LEU A 354 26.04 19.33 -6.74
CA LEU A 354 26.82 18.62 -7.75
C LEU A 354 25.91 17.92 -8.76
N VAL A 355 26.44 17.69 -9.96
CA VAL A 355 25.75 16.96 -11.03
C VAL A 355 25.48 15.53 -10.60
N LEU A 356 24.21 15.12 -10.64
CA LEU A 356 23.75 13.78 -10.28
C LEU A 356 23.06 13.06 -11.44
N ASP A 357 22.70 13.82 -12.48
CA ASP A 357 22.02 13.33 -13.68
C ASP A 357 22.33 14.21 -14.89
N ARG A 358 21.69 13.92 -16.03
CA ARG A 358 21.87 14.67 -17.29
C ARG A 358 21.44 16.13 -17.20
N GLY A 359 20.49 16.47 -16.32
CA GLY A 359 19.97 17.83 -16.15
C GLY A 359 20.99 18.77 -15.51
N GLY A 360 21.96 18.23 -14.77
CA GLY A 360 23.03 19.00 -14.13
C GLY A 360 24.25 19.30 -15.03
N LEU A 361 24.36 18.70 -16.24
CA LEU A 361 25.45 19.01 -17.17
C LEU A 361 25.28 20.42 -17.73
N VAL A 362 26.40 21.17 -17.86
CA VAL A 362 26.43 22.51 -18.52
C VAL A 362 26.26 22.42 -20.04
N VAL A 363 26.23 21.21 -20.63
CA VAL A 363 25.88 20.91 -22.02
C VAL A 363 24.73 19.96 -22.08
N ASP A 364 23.74 20.23 -22.92
CA ASP A 364 22.61 19.34 -23.19
C ASP A 364 22.76 18.64 -24.56
N GLY A 365 21.79 17.80 -24.88
CA GLY A 365 21.77 17.10 -26.17
C GLY A 365 21.73 18.05 -27.37
N ASN A 366 21.05 19.19 -27.25
CA ASN A 366 20.98 20.17 -28.33
C ASN A 366 22.34 20.83 -28.57
N ALA A 367 23.08 21.15 -27.51
CA ALA A 367 24.42 21.68 -27.59
C ALA A 367 25.39 20.69 -28.28
N LEU A 368 25.33 19.39 -27.89
CA LEU A 368 26.14 18.34 -28.50
C LEU A 368 25.80 18.11 -29.98
N MET A 369 24.53 18.14 -30.33
CA MET A 369 24.11 18.06 -31.75
C MET A 369 24.63 19.22 -32.58
N ALA A 370 24.50 20.44 -32.07
CA ALA A 370 24.93 21.65 -32.79
C ALA A 370 26.44 21.74 -32.95
N GLU A 371 27.23 21.43 -31.90
CA GLU A 371 28.69 21.61 -31.90
C GLU A 371 29.43 20.43 -32.53
N LEU A 372 28.91 19.21 -32.41
CA LEU A 372 29.60 17.99 -32.88
C LEU A 372 28.93 17.35 -34.09
N GLY A 373 27.86 17.93 -34.63
CA GLY A 373 27.14 17.41 -35.80
C GLY A 373 26.45 16.08 -35.55
N LEU A 374 25.98 15.85 -34.31
CA LEU A 374 25.31 14.63 -33.94
C LEU A 374 23.80 14.66 -34.32
N GLU A 375 23.25 13.51 -34.65
CA GLU A 375 21.81 13.35 -34.84
C GLU A 375 21.13 12.85 -33.55
N PRO A 376 19.83 13.16 -33.36
CA PRO A 376 19.05 12.57 -32.26
C PRO A 376 19.05 11.04 -32.35
N GLY A 377 19.38 10.38 -31.24
CA GLY A 377 19.37 8.91 -31.25
C GLY A 377 20.13 8.27 -30.08
N PRO A 378 20.20 6.93 -30.06
CA PRO A 378 20.84 6.18 -28.99
C PRO A 378 22.31 6.53 -28.75
N ARG A 379 23.03 6.97 -29.80
CA ARG A 379 24.44 7.37 -29.69
C ARG A 379 24.61 8.64 -28.88
N LEU A 380 23.77 9.65 -29.11
CA LEU A 380 23.73 10.87 -28.29
C LEU A 380 23.39 10.55 -26.82
N GLY A 381 22.46 9.61 -26.62
CA GLY A 381 22.11 9.14 -25.27
C GLY A 381 23.30 8.54 -24.53
N ARG A 382 24.08 7.66 -25.17
CA ARG A 382 25.29 7.05 -24.57
C ARG A 382 26.37 8.08 -24.26
N ILE A 383 26.60 9.06 -25.12
CA ILE A 383 27.57 10.13 -24.88
C ILE A 383 27.17 10.96 -23.67
N LEU A 384 25.89 11.37 -23.56
CA LEU A 384 25.39 12.09 -22.38
C LEU A 384 25.53 11.28 -21.10
N GLU A 385 25.24 9.96 -21.14
CA GLU A 385 25.46 9.07 -19.99
C GLU A 385 26.94 9.00 -19.60
N GLY A 386 27.84 8.83 -20.57
CA GLY A 386 29.27 8.81 -20.32
C GLY A 386 29.80 10.14 -19.76
N LEU A 387 29.30 11.28 -20.20
CA LEU A 387 29.64 12.57 -19.63
C LEU A 387 29.15 12.72 -18.19
N VAL A 388 27.92 12.24 -17.88
CA VAL A 388 27.42 12.23 -16.51
C VAL A 388 28.33 11.38 -15.63
N ASP A 389 28.72 10.19 -16.08
CA ASP A 389 29.59 9.29 -15.30
C ASP A 389 30.97 9.92 -15.01
N LEU A 390 31.55 10.66 -15.97
CA LEU A 390 32.78 11.37 -15.78
C LEU A 390 32.66 12.55 -14.80
N VAL A 391 31.60 13.34 -14.93
CA VAL A 391 31.37 14.49 -14.02
C VAL A 391 30.99 13.99 -12.61
N ILE A 392 30.29 12.89 -12.47
CA ILE A 392 30.05 12.26 -11.17
C ILE A 392 31.37 11.82 -10.52
N ALA A 393 32.33 11.34 -11.30
CA ALA A 393 33.64 10.96 -10.79
C ALA A 393 34.49 12.21 -10.42
N ASP A 394 34.48 13.23 -11.24
CA ASP A 394 35.21 14.47 -11.09
C ASP A 394 34.33 15.69 -11.49
N PRO A 395 33.70 16.35 -10.49
CA PRO A 395 32.80 17.47 -10.73
C PRO A 395 33.46 18.68 -11.47
N ASP A 396 34.77 18.85 -11.37
CA ASP A 396 35.48 19.93 -12.01
C ASP A 396 35.49 19.81 -13.55
N LEU A 397 35.14 18.61 -14.07
CA LEU A 397 34.95 18.41 -15.51
C LEU A 397 33.67 19.05 -16.08
N ASN A 398 32.75 19.54 -15.24
CA ASN A 398 31.49 20.12 -15.70
C ASN A 398 31.65 21.54 -16.28
N GLU A 399 32.58 21.69 -17.19
CA GLU A 399 32.79 22.89 -17.96
C GLU A 399 32.52 22.64 -19.45
N ARG A 400 31.84 23.59 -20.11
CA ARG A 400 31.42 23.42 -21.52
C ARG A 400 32.57 23.00 -22.46
N PRO A 401 33.77 23.65 -22.46
CA PRO A 401 34.86 23.25 -23.34
C PRO A 401 35.36 21.83 -23.07
N THR A 402 35.45 21.47 -21.77
CA THR A 402 35.89 20.15 -21.31
C THR A 402 34.93 19.06 -21.74
N LEU A 403 33.61 19.26 -21.53
CA LEU A 403 32.61 18.29 -21.91
C LEU A 403 32.50 18.07 -23.41
N LEU A 404 32.67 19.14 -24.24
CA LEU A 404 32.72 19.02 -25.71
C LEU A 404 33.93 18.21 -26.17
N LEU A 405 35.09 18.43 -25.56
CA LEU A 405 36.30 17.65 -25.87
C LEU A 405 36.14 16.17 -25.49
N LEU A 406 35.59 15.90 -24.32
CA LEU A 406 35.31 14.51 -23.86
C LEU A 406 34.29 13.81 -24.77
N ALA A 407 33.23 14.52 -25.15
CA ALA A 407 32.24 13.99 -26.09
C ALA A 407 32.84 13.68 -27.46
N GLN A 408 33.73 14.51 -27.95
CA GLN A 408 34.47 14.30 -29.20
C GLN A 408 35.38 13.05 -29.11
N GLY A 409 36.04 12.85 -27.95
CA GLY A 409 36.85 11.66 -27.68
C GLY A 409 36.00 10.36 -27.77
N MET A 410 34.85 10.35 -27.11
CA MET A 410 33.93 9.21 -27.13
C MET A 410 33.42 8.89 -28.55
N LEU A 411 33.30 9.89 -29.43
CA LEU A 411 32.91 9.71 -30.81
C LEU A 411 33.98 9.00 -31.65
N THR A 412 35.27 9.17 -31.28
CA THR A 412 36.38 8.55 -32.00
C THR A 412 36.65 7.11 -31.57
N GLU A 413 36.31 6.75 -30.33
CA GLU A 413 36.46 5.38 -29.79
C GLU A 413 35.34 4.42 -30.28
N ASP A 414 34.18 4.93 -30.68
CA ASP A 414 33.02 4.19 -31.18
C ASP A 414 33.12 3.89 -32.72
N ARG A 415 34.27 4.16 -33.34
CA ARG A 415 34.59 3.83 -34.74
C ARG A 415 35.48 2.59 -34.84
#